data_b2eaf75957dede50cbfac9f162e8f3f7
#
_entry.id   b2eaf75957dede50cbfac9f162e8f3f7
#
_cell.length_a   1.000
_cell.length_b   1.000
_cell.length_c   1.000
_cell.angle_alpha   90.00
_cell.angle_beta   90.00
_cell.angle_gamma   90.00
#
_symmetry.space_group_name_H-M   'P 1'
#
loop_
_entity.id
_entity.type
_entity.pdbx_description
1 polymer ?
#
loop_
_entity_poly.entity_id
_entity_poly.type
_entity_poly.pdbx_seq_one_letter_code
_entity_poly.pdbx_strand_id
1 'polypeptide(L)'
;MIYLIGALVVLGVGAAAWKAKGNKWFVIGAAAAAVVLLIVSMVSYVPTGHTGIITTFGKVHDVTLDAGIHIKAPWNNVLTMDNREQRRTFQLEAFSKDIQQVDVQGSANYNIDKSTAMNLYKDVGVGYADILIGPRIQEDIKIVIAKYTAENLIENRQKMSDEIFELLKAELAPKGINIISLAIENVDFTDAFESAVEAKQVATQEKQKAKTQQEQQTMEAEQKAERDRIAAQAAADVQKIEADAAAYAIRVNAEAEAEANKKVAESLTEALIRYTEIHQWNGQLPTYMGTGAAVPILNTDGIE
;
A
#
# COMPACT_ATOMS: atom_id res chain seq x y z
N MET A 1 -41.63 42.54 5.44
CA MET A 1 -42.99 42.47 6.08
C MET A 1 -43.06 43.32 7.35
N ILE A 2 -42.16 43.20 8.31
CA ILE A 2 -42.19 43.90 9.63
C ILE A 2 -42.25 45.42 9.43
N TYR A 3 -41.39 45.99 8.56
CA TYR A 3 -41.38 47.43 8.29
C TYR A 3 -42.61 47.97 7.60
N LEU A 4 -43.26 47.17 6.76
CA LEU A 4 -44.53 47.52 6.11
C LEU A 4 -45.66 47.58 7.14
N ILE A 5 -45.73 46.63 8.03
CA ILE A 5 -46.70 46.61 9.15
C ILE A 5 -46.38 47.81 10.07
N GLY A 6 -45.10 48.09 10.36
CA GLY A 6 -44.67 49.24 11.15
C GLY A 6 -45.12 50.56 10.53
N ALA A 7 -44.99 50.74 9.20
CA ALA A 7 -45.47 51.94 8.49
C ALA A 7 -46.98 52.13 8.61
N LEU A 8 -47.80 51.06 8.48
CA LEU A 8 -49.24 51.08 8.66
C LEU A 8 -49.62 51.45 10.12
N VAL A 9 -48.94 50.94 11.09
CA VAL A 9 -49.16 51.25 12.52
C VAL A 9 -48.84 52.74 12.79
N VAL A 10 -47.71 53.26 12.28
CA VAL A 10 -47.33 54.67 12.41
C VAL A 10 -48.36 55.60 11.78
N LEU A 11 -48.88 55.26 10.61
CA LEU A 11 -50.00 55.98 9.96
C LEU A 11 -51.24 55.95 10.82
N GLY A 12 -51.61 54.81 11.38
CA GLY A 12 -52.75 54.68 12.26
C GLY A 12 -52.65 55.50 13.54
N VAL A 13 -51.49 55.49 14.16
CA VAL A 13 -51.22 56.33 15.38
C VAL A 13 -51.24 57.83 15.06
N GLY A 14 -50.67 58.24 13.92
CA GLY A 14 -50.72 59.64 13.46
C GLY A 14 -52.16 60.12 13.20
N ALA A 15 -53.01 59.30 12.57
CA ALA A 15 -54.40 59.58 12.36
C ALA A 15 -55.19 59.68 13.67
N ALA A 16 -54.94 58.81 14.63
CA ALA A 16 -55.54 58.85 15.95
C ALA A 16 -55.16 60.06 16.73
N ALA A 17 -53.87 60.44 16.71
CA ALA A 17 -53.37 61.65 17.37
C ALA A 17 -53.94 62.93 16.77
N TRP A 18 -54.18 63.01 15.46
CA TRP A 18 -54.87 64.10 14.80
C TRP A 18 -56.30 64.24 15.30
N LYS A 19 -57.02 63.13 15.38
CA LYS A 19 -58.42 63.09 15.86
C LYS A 19 -58.51 63.55 17.30
N ALA A 20 -57.51 63.27 18.13
CA ALA A 20 -57.48 63.62 19.54
C ALA A 20 -57.04 65.11 19.82
N LYS A 21 -56.10 65.63 19.05
CA LYS A 21 -55.48 67.00 19.30
C LYS A 21 -55.76 68.03 18.24
N GLY A 22 -56.46 67.68 17.11
CA GLY A 22 -56.80 68.61 16.02
C GLY A 22 -55.61 69.14 15.20
N ASN A 23 -54.40 68.76 15.47
CA ASN A 23 -53.21 69.32 14.86
C ASN A 23 -52.72 68.50 13.68
N LYS A 24 -52.77 69.00 12.45
CA LYS A 24 -52.40 68.32 11.18
C LYS A 24 -50.91 68.00 11.09
N TRP A 25 -50.08 68.59 11.90
CA TRP A 25 -48.63 68.31 11.89
C TRP A 25 -48.32 66.86 12.37
N PHE A 26 -49.17 66.27 13.20
CA PHE A 26 -49.01 64.87 13.61
C PHE A 26 -49.24 63.92 12.42
N VAL A 27 -50.16 64.15 11.52
CA VAL A 27 -50.37 63.39 10.33
C VAL A 27 -49.22 63.50 9.34
N ILE A 28 -48.76 64.75 9.14
CA ILE A 28 -47.61 65.04 8.26
C ILE A 28 -46.34 64.30 8.79
N GLY A 29 -46.07 64.36 10.06
CA GLY A 29 -44.95 63.67 10.68
C GLY A 29 -45.05 62.16 10.59
N ALA A 30 -46.23 61.61 10.85
CA ALA A 30 -46.51 60.15 10.68
C ALA A 30 -46.39 59.70 9.25
N ALA A 31 -46.89 60.50 8.28
CA ALA A 31 -46.77 60.19 6.85
C ALA A 31 -45.28 60.20 6.41
N ALA A 32 -44.53 61.19 6.83
CA ALA A 32 -43.08 61.25 6.54
C ALA A 32 -42.34 60.04 7.15
N ALA A 33 -42.62 59.68 8.39
CA ALA A 33 -41.99 58.49 9.02
C ALA A 33 -42.40 57.19 8.34
N ALA A 34 -43.67 57.04 7.89
CA ALA A 34 -44.11 55.91 7.15
C ALA A 34 -43.45 55.76 5.78
N VAL A 35 -43.24 56.88 5.05
CA VAL A 35 -42.48 56.91 3.80
C VAL A 35 -41.02 56.48 4.01
N VAL A 36 -40.35 56.96 5.07
CA VAL A 36 -38.99 56.54 5.39
C VAL A 36 -38.95 55.04 5.68
N LEU A 37 -39.87 54.48 6.48
CA LEU A 37 -39.96 53.08 6.75
C LEU A 37 -40.21 52.25 5.48
N LEU A 38 -41.02 52.72 4.54
CA LEU A 38 -41.26 52.06 3.26
C LEU A 38 -39.98 52.06 2.43
N ILE A 39 -39.26 53.17 2.33
CA ILE A 39 -37.96 53.25 1.59
C ILE A 39 -36.95 52.27 2.19
N VAL A 40 -36.82 52.23 3.51
CA VAL A 40 -35.90 51.30 4.22
C VAL A 40 -36.34 49.84 3.94
N SER A 41 -37.64 49.56 3.88
CA SER A 41 -38.14 48.19 3.60
C SER A 41 -37.87 47.73 2.16
N MET A 42 -37.64 48.67 1.23
CA MET A 42 -37.32 48.36 -0.16
C MET A 42 -35.85 47.95 -0.36
N VAL A 43 -34.96 48.31 0.55
CA VAL A 43 -33.53 47.95 0.46
C VAL A 43 -33.31 46.57 1.02
N SER A 44 -32.60 45.73 0.26
CA SER A 44 -32.15 44.41 0.68
C SER A 44 -30.66 44.24 0.38
N TYR A 45 -29.94 43.67 1.32
CA TYR A 45 -28.52 43.35 1.18
C TYR A 45 -28.32 41.86 1.07
N VAL A 46 -27.57 41.43 0.04
CA VAL A 46 -27.13 40.05 -0.15
C VAL A 46 -25.62 39.99 0.12
N PRO A 47 -25.17 39.24 1.12
CA PRO A 47 -23.74 39.11 1.44
C PRO A 47 -22.95 38.48 0.27
N THR A 48 -21.65 38.77 0.23
CA THR A 48 -20.72 38.15 -0.72
C THR A 48 -20.70 36.63 -0.50
N GLY A 49 -20.72 35.86 -1.59
CA GLY A 49 -20.77 34.39 -1.54
C GLY A 49 -22.18 33.82 -1.33
N HIS A 50 -23.22 34.67 -1.36
CA HIS A 50 -24.61 34.22 -1.27
C HIS A 50 -25.39 34.58 -2.55
N THR A 51 -26.43 33.80 -2.79
CA THR A 51 -27.44 34.12 -3.80
C THR A 51 -28.75 34.51 -3.12
N GLY A 52 -29.28 35.67 -3.46
CA GLY A 52 -30.58 36.12 -2.97
C GLY A 52 -31.73 35.55 -3.79
N ILE A 53 -32.71 34.95 -3.13
CA ILE A 53 -33.93 34.41 -3.73
C ILE A 53 -35.11 35.30 -3.31
N ILE A 54 -35.83 35.87 -4.28
CA ILE A 54 -36.99 36.72 -4.03
C ILE A 54 -38.22 35.86 -3.83
N THR A 55 -38.93 36.09 -2.74
CA THR A 55 -40.20 35.45 -2.46
C THR A 55 -41.29 36.49 -2.22
N THR A 56 -42.47 36.29 -2.78
CA THR A 56 -43.68 37.10 -2.57
C THR A 56 -44.77 36.27 -2.01
N PHE A 57 -45.16 36.47 -0.76
CA PHE A 57 -46.22 35.71 -0.08
C PHE A 57 -46.05 34.15 -0.22
N GLY A 58 -44.79 33.67 -0.17
CA GLY A 58 -44.43 32.26 -0.31
C GLY A 58 -44.15 31.79 -1.74
N LYS A 59 -44.51 32.59 -2.75
CA LYS A 59 -44.20 32.27 -4.16
C LYS A 59 -42.73 32.71 -4.44
N VAL A 60 -41.94 31.80 -4.95
CA VAL A 60 -40.56 32.08 -5.41
C VAL A 60 -40.62 32.71 -6.80
N HIS A 61 -39.88 33.78 -7.01
CA HIS A 61 -39.67 34.40 -8.30
C HIS A 61 -38.51 33.71 -9.06
N ASP A 62 -38.63 33.73 -10.41
CA ASP A 62 -37.62 33.14 -11.28
C ASP A 62 -36.38 34.05 -11.49
N VAL A 63 -36.13 34.96 -10.56
CA VAL A 63 -35.03 35.91 -10.57
C VAL A 63 -34.24 35.76 -9.29
N THR A 64 -32.93 35.60 -9.45
CA THR A 64 -31.95 35.59 -8.34
C THR A 64 -31.25 36.92 -8.26
N LEU A 65 -30.82 37.28 -7.04
CA LEU A 65 -30.03 38.49 -6.77
C LEU A 65 -28.59 38.04 -6.47
N ASP A 66 -27.65 38.70 -7.14
CA ASP A 66 -26.23 38.57 -6.83
C ASP A 66 -25.89 39.29 -5.52
N ALA A 67 -24.64 39.10 -5.05
CA ALA A 67 -24.13 39.81 -3.87
C ALA A 67 -24.16 41.37 -4.11
N GLY A 68 -24.64 42.09 -3.12
CA GLY A 68 -24.76 43.52 -3.21
C GLY A 68 -26.04 44.09 -2.58
N ILE A 69 -26.29 45.39 -2.86
CA ILE A 69 -27.49 46.08 -2.41
C ILE A 69 -28.51 46.10 -3.55
N HIS A 70 -29.72 45.65 -3.28
CA HIS A 70 -30.81 45.52 -4.26
C HIS A 70 -32.06 46.26 -3.75
N ILE A 71 -32.80 46.80 -4.70
CA ILE A 71 -34.10 47.42 -4.41
C ILE A 71 -35.19 46.39 -4.74
N LYS A 72 -36.05 46.09 -3.78
CA LYS A 72 -37.17 45.17 -3.90
C LYS A 72 -38.50 45.81 -3.55
N ALA A 73 -39.61 45.24 -3.94
CA ALA A 73 -40.91 45.66 -3.47
C ALA A 73 -41.01 45.43 -1.94
N PRO A 74 -41.69 46.35 -1.18
CA PRO A 74 -41.77 46.27 0.27
C PRO A 74 -42.43 45.01 0.83
N TRP A 75 -43.25 44.31 0.02
CA TRP A 75 -43.90 43.04 0.36
C TRP A 75 -43.09 41.82 -0.01
N ASN A 76 -41.98 41.96 -0.78
CA ASN A 76 -41.11 40.91 -1.12
C ASN A 76 -40.17 40.56 0.05
N ASN A 77 -39.87 39.31 0.23
CA ASN A 77 -38.82 38.82 1.12
C ASN A 77 -37.64 38.31 0.29
N VAL A 78 -36.43 38.60 0.72
CA VAL A 78 -35.21 38.06 0.11
C VAL A 78 -34.59 37.08 1.08
N LEU A 79 -34.46 35.84 0.63
CA LEU A 79 -33.80 34.77 1.37
C LEU A 79 -32.43 34.52 0.74
N THR A 80 -31.41 34.37 1.54
CA THR A 80 -30.04 34.16 1.07
C THR A 80 -29.62 32.72 1.22
N MET A 81 -29.08 32.12 0.15
CA MET A 81 -28.44 30.83 0.18
C MET A 81 -26.94 31.00 0.06
N ASP A 82 -26.18 30.33 0.92
CA ASP A 82 -24.72 30.36 0.94
C ASP A 82 -24.16 29.44 -0.14
N ASN A 83 -23.42 30.01 -1.10
CA ASN A 83 -22.81 29.30 -2.22
C ASN A 83 -21.32 29.02 -2.00
N ARG A 84 -20.79 29.42 -0.84
CA ARG A 84 -19.40 29.11 -0.48
C ARG A 84 -19.26 27.62 -0.18
N GLU A 85 -18.04 27.19 -0.14
CA GLU A 85 -17.71 25.84 0.30
C GLU A 85 -18.15 25.64 1.75
N GLN A 86 -18.92 24.59 1.98
CA GLN A 86 -19.42 24.18 3.28
C GLN A 86 -18.94 22.75 3.56
N ARG A 87 -18.67 22.47 4.84
CA ARG A 87 -18.27 21.15 5.30
C ARG A 87 -19.42 20.48 6.03
N ARG A 88 -19.69 19.22 5.66
CA ARG A 88 -20.60 18.34 6.38
C ARG A 88 -19.84 17.15 6.90
N THR A 89 -19.82 16.96 8.21
CA THR A 89 -19.31 15.75 8.85
C THR A 89 -20.39 14.68 8.90
N PHE A 90 -19.98 13.43 8.80
CA PHE A 90 -20.85 12.29 8.94
C PHE A 90 -20.21 11.22 9.82
N GLN A 91 -21.06 10.50 10.53
CA GLN A 91 -20.71 9.30 11.29
C GLN A 91 -21.84 8.29 11.08
N LEU A 92 -21.49 7.11 10.64
CA LEU A 92 -22.49 6.07 10.35
C LEU A 92 -21.92 4.67 10.52
N GLU A 93 -22.82 3.74 10.79
CA GLU A 93 -22.52 2.32 10.79
C GLU A 93 -22.90 1.71 9.44
N ALA A 94 -22.02 0.86 8.92
CA ALA A 94 -22.22 0.11 7.69
C ALA A 94 -21.79 -1.34 7.86
N PHE A 95 -22.16 -2.19 6.90
CA PHE A 95 -21.72 -3.58 6.87
C PHE A 95 -20.89 -3.84 5.62
N SER A 96 -19.74 -4.47 5.82
CA SER A 96 -18.89 -4.92 4.74
C SER A 96 -19.50 -6.12 4.00
N LYS A 97 -18.90 -6.51 2.88
CA LYS A 97 -19.33 -7.67 2.08
C LYS A 97 -19.35 -8.99 2.87
N ASP A 98 -18.46 -9.13 3.83
CA ASP A 98 -18.33 -10.27 4.75
C ASP A 98 -19.12 -10.09 6.06
N ILE A 99 -20.10 -9.15 6.05
CA ILE A 99 -21.05 -8.90 7.12
C ILE A 99 -20.35 -8.44 8.42
N GLN A 100 -19.20 -7.81 8.32
CA GLN A 100 -18.56 -7.16 9.47
C GLN A 100 -19.12 -5.75 9.64
N GLN A 101 -19.42 -5.38 10.88
CA GLN A 101 -19.83 -4.02 11.21
C GLN A 101 -18.62 -3.10 11.13
N VAL A 102 -18.81 -1.95 10.49
CA VAL A 102 -17.79 -0.93 10.26
C VAL A 102 -18.36 0.42 10.63
N ASP A 103 -17.70 1.12 11.54
CA ASP A 103 -18.01 2.49 11.90
C ASP A 103 -17.18 3.45 11.08
N VAL A 104 -17.85 4.27 10.27
CA VAL A 104 -17.21 5.17 9.33
C VAL A 104 -17.46 6.61 9.74
N GLN A 105 -16.39 7.37 9.86
CA GLN A 105 -16.42 8.81 10.13
C GLN A 105 -15.69 9.55 9.02
N GLY A 106 -16.24 10.72 8.65
CA GLY A 106 -15.61 11.53 7.63
C GLY A 106 -16.31 12.87 7.43
N SER A 107 -15.90 13.55 6.37
CA SER A 107 -16.47 14.82 5.98
C SER A 107 -16.53 14.98 4.48
N ALA A 108 -17.58 15.65 4.00
CA ALA A 108 -17.74 16.05 2.62
C ALA A 108 -17.79 17.59 2.53
N ASN A 109 -17.00 18.12 1.63
CA ASN A 109 -17.06 19.53 1.28
C ASN A 109 -17.87 19.70 0.01
N TYR A 110 -18.80 20.63 0.03
CA TYR A 110 -19.69 20.90 -1.06
C TYR A 110 -19.98 22.38 -1.19
N ASN A 111 -20.43 22.79 -2.36
CA ASN A 111 -21.02 24.12 -2.59
C ASN A 111 -22.30 24.02 -3.43
N ILE A 112 -23.05 25.10 -3.46
CA ILE A 112 -24.24 25.23 -4.30
C ILE A 112 -23.89 26.06 -5.53
N ASP A 113 -24.33 25.59 -6.69
CA ASP A 113 -24.24 26.39 -7.92
C ASP A 113 -25.25 27.54 -7.86
N LYS A 114 -24.78 28.77 -8.14
CA LYS A 114 -25.59 29.98 -8.15
C LYS A 114 -26.78 29.88 -9.09
N SER A 115 -26.59 29.23 -10.25
CA SER A 115 -27.62 29.11 -11.28
C SER A 115 -28.79 28.21 -10.85
N THR A 116 -28.53 27.23 -9.99
CA THR A 116 -29.51 26.23 -9.54
C THR A 116 -30.02 26.47 -8.12
N ALA A 117 -29.41 27.39 -7.37
CA ALA A 117 -29.78 27.70 -5.99
C ALA A 117 -31.28 27.97 -5.80
N MET A 118 -31.90 28.67 -6.76
CA MET A 118 -33.34 28.94 -6.76
C MET A 118 -34.17 27.66 -6.88
N ASN A 119 -33.80 26.77 -7.79
CA ASN A 119 -34.51 25.50 -7.99
C ASN A 119 -34.34 24.58 -6.75
N LEU A 120 -33.13 24.52 -6.23
CA LEU A 120 -32.86 23.80 -4.99
C LEU A 120 -33.71 24.33 -3.82
N TYR A 121 -33.87 25.65 -3.71
CA TYR A 121 -34.77 26.25 -2.72
C TYR A 121 -36.25 25.91 -2.98
N LYS A 122 -36.71 25.92 -4.23
CA LYS A 122 -38.11 25.56 -4.59
C LYS A 122 -38.43 24.11 -4.22
N ASP A 123 -37.47 23.20 -4.51
CA ASP A 123 -37.70 21.75 -4.42
C ASP A 123 -37.49 21.24 -2.97
N VAL A 124 -36.54 21.78 -2.25
CA VAL A 124 -36.09 21.25 -0.96
C VAL A 124 -36.12 22.29 0.17
N GLY A 125 -35.90 23.57 -0.16
CA GLY A 125 -35.83 24.65 0.82
C GLY A 125 -34.42 24.87 1.39
N VAL A 126 -34.36 25.58 2.52
CA VAL A 126 -33.07 25.90 3.21
C VAL A 126 -32.44 24.70 3.91
N GLY A 127 -33.20 23.68 4.22
CA GLY A 127 -32.75 22.46 4.90
C GLY A 127 -32.11 21.41 3.98
N TYR A 128 -31.71 21.77 2.77
CA TYR A 128 -31.20 20.85 1.74
C TYR A 128 -30.03 19.99 2.24
N ALA A 129 -29.19 20.50 3.14
CA ALA A 129 -28.07 19.73 3.68
C ALA A 129 -28.53 18.53 4.52
N ASP A 130 -29.58 18.69 5.30
CA ASP A 130 -30.13 17.62 6.15
C ASP A 130 -31.09 16.70 5.40
N ILE A 131 -31.84 17.27 4.46
CA ILE A 131 -32.90 16.53 3.73
C ILE A 131 -32.31 15.76 2.55
N LEU A 132 -31.30 16.30 1.86
CA LEU A 132 -30.80 15.74 0.61
C LEU A 132 -29.36 15.21 0.76
N ILE A 133 -28.41 16.05 1.23
CA ILE A 133 -26.99 15.67 1.27
C ILE A 133 -26.73 14.58 2.30
N GLY A 134 -27.22 14.74 3.53
CA GLY A 134 -26.98 13.79 4.61
C GLY A 134 -27.39 12.36 4.28
N PRO A 135 -28.65 12.11 3.88
CA PRO A 135 -29.12 10.78 3.51
C PRO A 135 -28.36 10.17 2.32
N ARG A 136 -28.01 10.97 1.31
CA ARG A 136 -27.25 10.48 0.15
C ARG A 136 -25.83 10.05 0.52
N ILE A 137 -25.13 10.84 1.34
CA ILE A 137 -23.82 10.45 1.87
C ILE A 137 -23.93 9.09 2.58
N GLN A 138 -24.94 8.91 3.43
CA GLN A 138 -25.10 7.65 4.16
C GLN A 138 -25.42 6.47 3.24
N GLU A 139 -26.27 6.67 2.24
CA GLU A 139 -26.66 5.65 1.28
C GLU A 139 -25.46 5.20 0.44
N ASP A 140 -24.76 6.15 -0.19
CA ASP A 140 -23.65 5.85 -1.08
C ASP A 140 -22.48 5.19 -0.36
N ILE A 141 -22.17 5.65 0.86
CA ILE A 141 -21.14 5.01 1.71
C ILE A 141 -21.52 3.56 1.99
N LYS A 142 -22.77 3.27 2.38
CA LYS A 142 -23.24 1.90 2.64
C LYS A 142 -23.18 1.02 1.40
N ILE A 143 -23.57 1.57 0.24
CA ILE A 143 -23.52 0.84 -1.03
C ILE A 143 -22.08 0.46 -1.40
N VAL A 144 -21.15 1.38 -1.25
CA VAL A 144 -19.75 1.12 -1.61
C VAL A 144 -19.10 0.18 -0.60
N ILE A 145 -19.27 0.40 0.72
CA ILE A 145 -18.70 -0.47 1.75
C ILE A 145 -19.17 -1.92 1.59
N ALA A 146 -20.43 -2.15 1.24
CA ALA A 146 -20.98 -3.49 1.01
C ALA A 146 -20.32 -4.24 -0.18
N LYS A 147 -19.58 -3.58 -1.05
CA LYS A 147 -18.82 -4.21 -2.15
C LYS A 147 -17.46 -4.77 -1.70
N TYR A 148 -16.91 -4.26 -0.61
CA TYR A 148 -15.57 -4.59 -0.09
C TYR A 148 -15.65 -5.48 1.14
N THR A 149 -14.72 -6.42 1.28
CA THR A 149 -14.49 -7.13 2.54
C THR A 149 -13.78 -6.21 3.54
N ALA A 150 -13.88 -6.49 4.82
CA ALA A 150 -13.26 -5.70 5.87
C ALA A 150 -11.72 -5.55 5.67
N GLU A 151 -11.04 -6.61 5.26
CA GLU A 151 -9.61 -6.56 4.89
C GLU A 151 -9.34 -5.59 3.73
N ASN A 152 -10.16 -5.67 2.67
CA ASN A 152 -10.01 -4.84 1.47
C ASN A 152 -10.36 -3.36 1.70
N LEU A 153 -11.20 -3.04 2.69
CA LEU A 153 -11.50 -1.66 3.06
C LEU A 153 -10.27 -0.91 3.55
N ILE A 154 -9.41 -1.60 4.30
CA ILE A 154 -8.16 -1.02 4.82
C ILE A 154 -7.15 -0.81 3.69
N GLU A 155 -6.99 -1.82 2.82
CA GLU A 155 -6.01 -1.79 1.73
C GLU A 155 -6.38 -0.82 0.60
N ASN A 156 -7.68 -0.70 0.28
CA ASN A 156 -8.19 0.07 -0.87
C ASN A 156 -8.94 1.33 -0.46
N ARG A 157 -8.60 1.93 0.69
CA ARG A 157 -9.28 3.10 1.24
C ARG A 157 -9.43 4.25 0.25
N GLN A 158 -8.37 4.55 -0.51
CA GLN A 158 -8.40 5.62 -1.51
C GLN A 158 -9.40 5.32 -2.61
N LYS A 159 -9.37 4.12 -3.17
CA LYS A 159 -10.28 3.70 -4.22
C LYS A 159 -11.74 3.74 -3.78
N MET A 160 -12.01 3.32 -2.54
CA MET A 160 -13.34 3.40 -1.94
C MET A 160 -13.80 4.86 -1.82
N SER A 161 -12.94 5.77 -1.34
CA SER A 161 -13.25 7.20 -1.24
C SER A 161 -13.55 7.81 -2.60
N ASP A 162 -12.77 7.47 -3.63
CA ASP A 162 -12.97 7.96 -4.99
C ASP A 162 -14.30 7.43 -5.58
N GLU A 163 -14.65 6.18 -5.33
CA GLU A 163 -15.92 5.59 -5.79
C GLU A 163 -17.14 6.26 -5.12
N ILE A 164 -17.06 6.52 -3.81
CA ILE A 164 -18.11 7.25 -3.08
C ILE A 164 -18.23 8.69 -3.62
N PHE A 165 -17.09 9.35 -3.83
CA PHE A 165 -17.06 10.71 -4.36
C PHE A 165 -17.73 10.81 -5.73
N GLU A 166 -17.43 9.91 -6.66
CA GLU A 166 -18.03 9.91 -8.00
C GLU A 166 -19.55 9.60 -7.97
N LEU A 167 -20.01 8.70 -7.09
CA LEU A 167 -21.43 8.44 -6.90
C LEU A 167 -22.15 9.67 -6.37
N LEU A 168 -21.67 10.27 -5.28
CA LEU A 168 -22.24 11.48 -4.70
C LEU A 168 -22.29 12.63 -5.71
N LYS A 169 -21.21 12.82 -6.46
CA LYS A 169 -21.13 13.84 -7.51
C LYS A 169 -22.15 13.61 -8.61
N ALA A 170 -22.30 12.38 -9.08
CA ALA A 170 -23.27 12.03 -10.13
C ALA A 170 -24.73 12.27 -9.69
N GLU A 171 -25.04 12.00 -8.41
CA GLU A 171 -26.39 12.13 -7.88
C GLU A 171 -26.76 13.56 -7.48
N LEU A 172 -25.81 14.32 -6.95
CA LEU A 172 -26.06 15.66 -6.39
C LEU A 172 -25.86 16.79 -7.42
N ALA A 173 -25.01 16.60 -8.43
CA ALA A 173 -24.80 17.61 -9.48
C ALA A 173 -26.10 18.00 -10.22
N PRO A 174 -27.01 17.09 -10.60
CA PRO A 174 -28.29 17.45 -11.22
C PRO A 174 -29.20 18.30 -10.32
N LYS A 175 -28.98 18.26 -8.99
CA LYS A 175 -29.70 19.07 -8.00
C LYS A 175 -29.04 20.42 -7.73
N GLY A 176 -27.92 20.70 -8.40
CA GLY A 176 -27.17 21.95 -8.24
C GLY A 176 -26.24 21.98 -7.01
N ILE A 177 -25.89 20.82 -6.52
CA ILE A 177 -24.93 20.66 -5.41
C ILE A 177 -23.66 20.04 -5.97
N ASN A 178 -22.55 20.75 -5.88
CA ASN A 178 -21.26 20.25 -6.33
C ASN A 178 -20.48 19.72 -5.13
N ILE A 179 -20.13 18.45 -5.14
CA ILE A 179 -19.19 17.88 -4.17
C ILE A 179 -17.77 18.27 -4.59
N ILE A 180 -17.03 18.91 -3.69
CA ILE A 180 -15.66 19.38 -3.92
C ILE A 180 -14.65 18.32 -3.49
N SER A 181 -14.85 17.77 -2.29
CA SER A 181 -14.00 16.72 -1.76
C SER A 181 -14.78 15.83 -0.78
N LEU A 182 -14.34 14.58 -0.68
CA LEU A 182 -14.79 13.63 0.32
C LEU A 182 -13.56 13.11 1.06
N ALA A 183 -13.59 13.18 2.39
CA ALA A 183 -12.54 12.64 3.25
C ALA A 183 -13.15 11.61 4.19
N ILE A 184 -12.67 10.38 4.13
CA ILE A 184 -12.96 9.35 5.11
C ILE A 184 -11.87 9.47 6.18
N GLU A 185 -12.23 9.92 7.38
CA GLU A 185 -11.28 10.23 8.45
C GLU A 185 -10.95 8.98 9.26
N ASN A 186 -11.97 8.21 9.63
CA ASN A 186 -11.81 6.98 10.40
C ASN A 186 -12.69 5.85 9.86
N VAL A 187 -12.16 4.62 9.98
CA VAL A 187 -12.86 3.37 9.65
C VAL A 187 -12.51 2.40 10.77
N ASP A 188 -13.42 2.22 11.70
CA ASP A 188 -13.24 1.38 12.88
C ASP A 188 -14.01 0.07 12.74
N PHE A 189 -13.43 -0.99 13.24
CA PHE A 189 -14.04 -2.31 13.28
C PHE A 189 -14.37 -2.70 14.72
N THR A 190 -15.14 -3.77 14.88
CA THR A 190 -15.43 -4.30 16.22
C THR A 190 -14.18 -4.94 16.83
N ASP A 191 -13.99 -4.83 18.14
CA ASP A 191 -12.86 -5.42 18.90
C ASP A 191 -12.70 -6.92 18.62
N ALA A 192 -13.82 -7.63 18.41
CA ALA A 192 -13.83 -9.06 18.08
C ALA A 192 -13.21 -9.34 16.72
N PHE A 193 -13.48 -8.49 15.72
CA PHE A 193 -12.90 -8.61 14.39
C PHE A 193 -11.41 -8.26 14.41
N GLU A 194 -11.02 -7.18 15.09
CA GLU A 194 -9.62 -6.77 15.23
C GLU A 194 -8.78 -7.88 15.88
N SER A 195 -9.27 -8.46 16.97
CA SER A 195 -8.60 -9.59 17.63
C SER A 195 -8.47 -10.82 16.72
N ALA A 196 -9.49 -11.12 15.91
CA ALA A 196 -9.47 -12.23 14.97
C ALA A 196 -8.45 -11.98 13.82
N VAL A 197 -8.36 -10.75 13.32
CA VAL A 197 -7.39 -10.35 12.30
C VAL A 197 -5.96 -10.41 12.85
N GLU A 198 -5.74 -9.93 14.08
CA GLU A 198 -4.45 -10.04 14.75
C GLU A 198 -4.00 -11.49 14.91
N ALA A 199 -4.89 -12.37 15.40
CA ALA A 199 -4.61 -13.79 15.55
C ALA A 199 -4.29 -14.46 14.19
N LYS A 200 -5.04 -14.13 13.13
CA LYS A 200 -4.79 -14.60 11.76
C LYS A 200 -3.41 -14.13 11.25
N GLN A 201 -3.05 -12.88 11.52
CA GLN A 201 -1.78 -12.30 11.11
C GLN A 201 -0.59 -12.98 11.82
N VAL A 202 -0.71 -13.20 13.14
CA VAL A 202 0.29 -13.94 13.94
C VAL A 202 0.46 -15.36 13.38
N ALA A 203 -0.63 -16.10 13.17
CA ALA A 203 -0.58 -17.44 12.61
C ALA A 203 0.04 -17.48 11.20
N THR A 204 -0.25 -16.48 10.37
CA THR A 204 0.34 -16.33 9.03
C THR A 204 1.84 -16.08 9.10
N GLN A 205 2.28 -15.21 10.02
CA GLN A 205 3.71 -14.94 10.25
C GLN A 205 4.45 -16.18 10.78
N GLU A 206 3.84 -16.92 11.71
CA GLU A 206 4.42 -18.17 12.23
C GLU A 206 4.58 -19.21 11.12
N LYS A 207 3.55 -19.39 10.30
CA LYS A 207 3.61 -20.27 9.11
C LYS A 207 4.71 -19.85 8.15
N GLN A 208 4.86 -18.56 7.90
CA GLN A 208 5.91 -18.04 7.01
C GLN A 208 7.31 -18.25 7.60
N LYS A 209 7.48 -18.01 8.91
CA LYS A 209 8.73 -18.31 9.62
C LYS A 209 9.09 -19.79 9.54
N ALA A 210 8.11 -20.69 9.82
CA ALA A 210 8.33 -22.13 9.72
C ALA A 210 8.74 -22.57 8.31
N LYS A 211 8.07 -22.01 7.28
CA LYS A 211 8.41 -22.26 5.88
C LYS A 211 9.84 -21.81 5.55
N THR A 212 10.19 -20.60 5.93
CA THR A 212 11.54 -20.04 5.70
C THR A 212 12.61 -20.86 6.42
N GLN A 213 12.34 -21.28 7.67
CA GLN A 213 13.28 -22.16 8.41
C GLN A 213 13.44 -23.52 7.73
N GLN A 214 12.36 -24.11 7.23
CA GLN A 214 12.42 -25.38 6.50
C GLN A 214 13.22 -25.23 5.19
N GLU A 215 13.01 -24.15 4.45
CA GLU A 215 13.77 -23.83 3.23
C GLU A 215 15.26 -23.64 3.53
N GLN A 216 15.59 -22.95 4.63
CA GLN A 216 16.99 -22.79 5.09
C GLN A 216 17.63 -24.12 5.45
N GLN A 217 16.93 -24.97 6.24
CA GLN A 217 17.44 -26.28 6.62
C GLN A 217 17.66 -27.18 5.39
N THR A 218 16.75 -27.14 4.43
CA THR A 218 16.89 -27.89 3.16
C THR A 218 18.11 -27.38 2.39
N MET A 219 18.28 -26.08 2.25
CA MET A 219 19.42 -25.47 1.56
C MET A 219 20.76 -25.80 2.26
N GLU A 220 20.78 -25.73 3.59
CA GLU A 220 21.97 -26.11 4.39
C GLU A 220 22.33 -27.60 4.22
N ALA A 221 21.32 -28.49 4.22
CA ALA A 221 21.52 -29.90 3.98
C ALA A 221 22.04 -30.19 2.56
N GLU A 222 21.48 -29.53 1.55
CA GLU A 222 21.95 -29.63 0.16
C GLU A 222 23.39 -29.13 0.01
N GLN A 223 23.70 -27.96 0.60
CA GLN A 223 25.05 -27.42 0.56
C GLN A 223 26.05 -28.30 1.31
N LYS A 224 25.63 -28.92 2.41
CA LYS A 224 26.47 -29.88 3.15
C LYS A 224 26.73 -31.12 2.31
N ALA A 225 25.70 -31.72 1.73
CA ALA A 225 25.82 -32.88 0.85
C ALA A 225 26.73 -32.58 -0.35
N GLU A 226 26.60 -31.42 -0.95
CA GLU A 226 27.47 -31.00 -2.06
C GLU A 226 28.92 -30.80 -1.64
N ARG A 227 29.16 -30.19 -0.46
CA ARG A 227 30.52 -30.10 0.11
C ARG A 227 31.12 -31.43 0.41
N ASP A 228 30.34 -32.37 0.99
CA ASP A 228 30.79 -33.70 1.29
C ASP A 228 31.10 -34.51 -0.02
N ARG A 229 30.31 -34.31 -1.06
CA ARG A 229 30.54 -34.89 -2.39
C ARG A 229 31.85 -34.34 -3.01
N ILE A 230 32.07 -33.05 -2.97
CA ILE A 230 33.29 -32.40 -3.48
C ILE A 230 34.51 -32.86 -2.70
N ALA A 231 34.40 -32.95 -1.36
CA ALA A 231 35.49 -33.43 -0.51
C ALA A 231 35.83 -34.93 -0.83
N ALA A 232 34.85 -35.78 -0.97
CA ALA A 232 35.04 -37.17 -1.35
C ALA A 232 35.69 -37.32 -2.75
N GLN A 233 35.25 -36.52 -3.72
CA GLN A 233 35.83 -36.48 -5.05
C GLN A 233 37.29 -36.01 -5.00
N ALA A 234 37.60 -34.95 -4.26
CA ALA A 234 38.96 -34.43 -4.09
C ALA A 234 39.88 -35.49 -3.43
N ALA A 235 39.37 -36.20 -2.42
CA ALA A 235 40.13 -37.26 -1.77
C ALA A 235 40.44 -38.43 -2.72
N ALA A 236 39.49 -38.84 -3.55
CA ALA A 236 39.66 -39.85 -4.57
C ALA A 236 40.68 -39.40 -5.67
N ASP A 237 40.61 -38.13 -6.08
CA ASP A 237 41.57 -37.58 -7.05
C ASP A 237 42.98 -37.50 -6.49
N VAL A 238 43.16 -37.13 -5.22
CA VAL A 238 44.46 -37.17 -4.52
C VAL A 238 44.98 -38.58 -4.47
N GLN A 239 44.18 -39.55 -4.07
CA GLN A 239 44.59 -40.94 -3.99
C GLN A 239 44.99 -41.51 -5.36
N LYS A 240 44.30 -41.11 -6.43
CA LYS A 240 44.67 -41.46 -7.79
C LYS A 240 46.00 -40.85 -8.20
N ILE A 241 46.21 -39.59 -7.93
CA ILE A 241 47.48 -38.89 -8.21
C ILE A 241 48.64 -39.54 -7.48
N GLU A 242 48.48 -39.91 -6.18
CA GLU A 242 49.47 -40.60 -5.40
C GLU A 242 49.82 -41.99 -5.98
N ALA A 243 48.78 -42.74 -6.37
CA ALA A 243 48.95 -44.07 -7.02
C ALA A 243 49.69 -43.93 -8.36
N ASP A 244 49.30 -42.96 -9.19
CA ASP A 244 49.95 -42.72 -10.49
C ASP A 244 51.41 -42.26 -10.31
N ALA A 245 51.67 -41.40 -9.31
CA ALA A 245 53.04 -41.00 -8.97
C ALA A 245 53.90 -42.17 -8.47
N ALA A 246 53.35 -43.04 -7.61
CA ALA A 246 54.04 -44.23 -7.16
C ALA A 246 54.33 -45.17 -8.31
N ALA A 247 53.36 -45.42 -9.18
CA ALA A 247 53.54 -46.27 -10.38
C ALA A 247 54.58 -45.69 -11.32
N TYR A 248 54.58 -44.36 -11.50
CA TYR A 248 55.62 -43.68 -12.29
C TYR A 248 57.00 -43.79 -11.71
N ALA A 249 57.18 -43.65 -10.37
CA ALA A 249 58.43 -43.81 -9.69
C ALA A 249 58.99 -45.24 -9.82
N ILE A 250 58.13 -46.27 -9.65
CA ILE A 250 58.49 -47.68 -9.87
C ILE A 250 58.96 -47.90 -11.28
N ARG A 251 58.25 -47.38 -12.28
CA ARG A 251 58.63 -47.49 -13.70
C ARG A 251 59.97 -46.87 -14.01
N VAL A 252 60.17 -45.64 -13.54
CA VAL A 252 61.44 -44.88 -13.76
C VAL A 252 62.61 -45.62 -13.09
N ASN A 253 62.42 -46.13 -11.87
CA ASN A 253 63.45 -46.90 -11.17
C ASN A 253 63.74 -48.21 -11.92
N ALA A 254 62.73 -48.96 -12.36
CA ALA A 254 62.91 -50.16 -13.14
C ALA A 254 63.62 -49.93 -14.48
N GLU A 255 63.28 -48.82 -15.17
CA GLU A 255 63.98 -48.42 -16.42
C GLU A 255 65.42 -48.08 -16.17
N ALA A 256 65.70 -47.32 -15.09
CA ALA A 256 67.07 -46.97 -14.68
C ALA A 256 67.88 -48.17 -14.28
N GLU A 257 67.30 -49.14 -13.50
CA GLU A 257 67.92 -50.41 -13.15
C GLU A 257 68.20 -51.28 -14.40
N ALA A 258 67.24 -51.35 -15.32
CA ALA A 258 67.41 -52.10 -16.58
C ALA A 258 68.52 -51.50 -17.44
N GLU A 259 68.57 -50.16 -17.51
CA GLU A 259 69.68 -49.48 -18.23
C GLU A 259 71.04 -49.65 -17.55
N ALA A 260 71.08 -49.56 -16.24
CA ALA A 260 72.27 -49.84 -15.44
C ALA A 260 72.76 -51.29 -15.63
N ASN A 261 71.83 -52.26 -15.48
CA ASN A 261 72.12 -53.66 -15.70
C ASN A 261 72.61 -53.93 -17.14
N LYS A 262 72.02 -53.29 -18.15
CA LYS A 262 72.49 -53.42 -19.54
C LYS A 262 73.92 -52.88 -19.71
N LYS A 263 74.21 -51.72 -19.13
CA LYS A 263 75.57 -51.15 -19.15
C LYS A 263 76.56 -52.03 -18.39
N VAL A 264 76.17 -52.63 -17.26
CA VAL A 264 76.96 -53.60 -16.54
C VAL A 264 77.19 -54.85 -17.43
N ALA A 265 76.14 -55.39 -18.03
CA ALA A 265 76.25 -56.55 -18.88
C ALA A 265 77.15 -56.30 -20.11
N GLU A 266 77.06 -55.11 -20.72
CA GLU A 266 77.94 -54.72 -21.83
C GLU A 266 79.39 -54.50 -21.42
N SER A 267 79.64 -54.18 -20.14
CA SER A 267 81.01 -54.00 -19.61
C SER A 267 81.61 -55.31 -19.03
N LEU A 268 80.80 -56.35 -18.82
CA LEU A 268 81.22 -57.61 -18.29
C LEU A 268 81.95 -58.44 -19.33
N THR A 269 83.29 -58.35 -19.29
CA THR A 269 84.08 -59.29 -20.06
C THR A 269 84.33 -60.55 -19.22
N GLU A 270 84.55 -61.71 -19.87
CA GLU A 270 84.76 -63.01 -19.22
C GLU A 270 85.92 -62.94 -18.21
N ALA A 271 86.93 -62.11 -18.52
CA ALA A 271 88.07 -61.91 -17.59
C ALA A 271 87.64 -61.10 -16.33
N LEU A 272 86.75 -60.16 -16.42
CA LEU A 272 86.25 -59.34 -15.28
C LEU A 272 85.30 -60.19 -14.41
N ILE A 273 84.53 -61.07 -14.94
CA ILE A 273 83.71 -62.04 -14.19
C ILE A 273 84.55 -62.97 -13.33
N ARG A 274 85.62 -63.55 -13.93
CA ARG A 274 86.53 -64.40 -13.20
C ARG A 274 87.34 -63.59 -12.11
N TYR A 275 87.70 -62.34 -12.38
CA TYR A 275 88.37 -61.51 -11.44
C TYR A 275 87.51 -61.16 -10.20
N THR A 276 86.24 -60.84 -10.45
CA THR A 276 85.29 -60.53 -9.33
C THR A 276 84.88 -61.80 -8.58
N GLU A 277 84.71 -62.90 -9.19
CA GLU A 277 84.49 -64.22 -8.52
C GLU A 277 85.67 -64.52 -7.59
N ILE A 278 86.92 -64.42 -8.03
CA ILE A 278 88.11 -64.63 -7.23
C ILE A 278 88.20 -63.61 -6.11
N HIS A 279 87.91 -62.31 -6.34
CA HIS A 279 88.07 -61.26 -5.35
C HIS A 279 86.97 -61.26 -4.26
N GLN A 280 85.82 -61.76 -4.55
CA GLN A 280 84.71 -61.94 -3.57
C GLN A 280 84.64 -63.30 -2.94
N TRP A 281 85.51 -64.23 -3.34
CA TRP A 281 85.53 -65.53 -2.71
C TRP A 281 86.20 -65.47 -1.32
N ASN A 282 85.42 -65.89 -0.34
CA ASN A 282 85.87 -65.91 1.06
C ASN A 282 86.82 -67.07 1.43
N GLY A 283 87.25 -67.85 0.40
CA GLY A 283 88.15 -69.00 0.60
C GLY A 283 87.49 -70.24 1.16
N GLN A 284 86.18 -70.30 1.33
CA GLN A 284 85.48 -71.48 1.84
C GLN A 284 84.68 -72.16 0.76
N LEU A 285 84.83 -73.46 0.63
CA LEU A 285 83.97 -74.23 -0.26
C LEU A 285 82.53 -74.36 0.30
N PRO A 286 81.50 -74.25 -0.55
CA PRO A 286 80.15 -74.37 -0.05
C PRO A 286 79.85 -75.73 0.60
N THR A 287 79.28 -75.68 1.80
CA THR A 287 79.07 -76.84 2.71
C THR A 287 77.85 -77.64 2.37
N TYR A 288 77.06 -77.26 1.37
CA TYR A 288 75.84 -77.91 0.96
C TYR A 288 75.89 -78.33 -0.49
N MET A 289 75.87 -79.62 -0.72
CA MET A 289 75.61 -80.26 -2.00
C MET A 289 74.15 -80.73 -2.01
N GLY A 290 73.23 -79.97 -2.59
CA GLY A 290 71.86 -80.47 -2.87
C GLY A 290 71.91 -81.36 -4.11
N THR A 291 71.16 -82.46 -4.04
CA THR A 291 71.03 -83.36 -5.19
C THR A 291 70.30 -82.70 -6.34
N GLY A 292 71.04 -82.21 -7.36
CA GLY A 292 70.50 -81.59 -8.56
C GLY A 292 71.02 -80.20 -8.90
N ALA A 293 71.87 -79.60 -8.10
CA ALA A 293 72.52 -78.34 -8.45
C ALA A 293 73.78 -78.62 -9.22
N ALA A 294 74.02 -78.00 -10.36
CA ALA A 294 75.32 -77.99 -11.05
C ALA A 294 76.40 -77.47 -10.11
N VAL A 295 77.31 -78.32 -9.78
CA VAL A 295 78.53 -77.97 -8.98
C VAL A 295 79.36 -77.05 -9.88
N PRO A 296 79.77 -75.90 -9.46
CA PRO A 296 80.74 -75.18 -10.24
C PRO A 296 82.12 -75.93 -10.11
N ILE A 297 82.39 -76.64 -11.20
CA ILE A 297 83.71 -77.22 -11.32
C ILE A 297 84.70 -76.14 -11.60
N LEU A 298 85.48 -75.76 -10.63
CA LEU A 298 86.66 -74.99 -10.90
C LEU A 298 87.60 -75.78 -11.78
N ASN A 299 87.62 -75.39 -13.07
CA ASN A 299 88.58 -75.92 -14.00
C ASN A 299 89.99 -75.43 -13.64
N THR A 300 90.80 -76.25 -13.12
CA THR A 300 92.17 -75.96 -12.74
C THR A 300 93.19 -76.14 -13.83
N ASP A 301 92.65 -76.41 -15.08
CA ASP A 301 93.54 -76.59 -16.23
C ASP A 301 94.00 -75.22 -16.80
N GLY A 302 95.09 -74.70 -16.25
CA GLY A 302 95.69 -73.48 -16.72
C GLY A 302 96.58 -72.65 -15.77
N ILE A 303 96.97 -73.25 -14.71
CA ILE A 303 98.03 -72.66 -13.85
C ILE A 303 99.30 -73.48 -14.04
N GLU A 304 100.07 -73.06 -15.02
CA GLU A 304 101.50 -73.14 -15.04
C GLU A 304 102.07 -71.76 -14.89
#